data_99a842805e613d3cd740298227bd82fe
#
_entry.id   99a842805e613d3cd740298227bd82fe
#
_cell.length_a   1.000
_cell.length_b   1.000
_cell.length_c   1.000
_cell.angle_alpha   90.00
_cell.angle_beta   90.00
_cell.angle_gamma   90.00
#
_symmetry.space_group_name_H-M   'P 1'
#
loop_
_entity.id
_entity.type
_entity.pdbx_description
1 polymer ?
#
loop_
_entity_poly.entity_id
_entity_poly.type
_entity_poly.pdbx_seq_one_letter_code
_entity_poly.pdbx_strand_id
1 'polypeptide(L)'
;MHNYKHYPFIKVSMTALALLVVPLALQAQDKAAEASQGTQESLNIDAADQQAPGTTKTTDDASTGSGDGKKAASASQPATPLVPGTATWDSFHGQLNAQKYSPLTQITADNVGKLTKVWEFHTGDVSDGKGDTPATVWSATPIFANDTLYIGTPFDRLIALDPGTGKEKWHYDTKSSRKALTQPVLKNRGVSYWQAKNPVSGEACQKMVYMGTVDGKLFALDADSGKPCSGFADNGVLDLNQWNTVNAKYPLSVLQPPTVVGNHLLVGWAGKDWAYAEAPPGTVFSVNAQTGKLEWTFEAIPAEIRKRTGTANVWTHMSADEANGLVYLPVSSPSPNYWGGNRVDAIPLGTSTTALDINTGKVVWSRQWVHHDVWDYDINSAPTLMDITVDGKQIPALVQATKQGFLFVVNRLTGEDVWPIEERPVPQGDGSVQGEVLSPTQPFPTKPAPLLDQSKKP
;
A
#
# COMPACT_ATOMS: atom_id res chain seq x y z
N MET A 1 15.16 39.05 -9.57
CA MET A 1 16.59 38.76 -9.91
C MET A 1 17.30 38.37 -8.63
N HIS A 2 17.43 37.09 -8.33
CA HIS A 2 18.24 36.58 -7.22
C HIS A 2 19.11 35.44 -7.78
N ASN A 3 20.40 35.65 -7.65
CA ASN A 3 21.46 34.78 -8.15
C ASN A 3 21.55 33.49 -7.31
N TYR A 4 21.36 32.35 -7.94
CA TYR A 4 21.77 31.06 -7.37
C TYR A 4 23.23 30.78 -7.71
N LYS A 5 24.08 30.63 -6.70
CA LYS A 5 25.47 30.22 -6.81
C LYS A 5 25.56 28.73 -7.15
N HIS A 6 26.29 28.42 -8.23
CA HIS A 6 26.66 27.07 -8.59
C HIS A 6 27.61 26.45 -7.57
N TYR A 7 27.33 25.24 -7.10
CA TYR A 7 28.29 24.35 -6.44
C TYR A 7 28.92 23.42 -7.49
N PRO A 8 30.25 23.23 -7.50
CA PRO A 8 30.90 22.36 -8.47
C PRO A 8 30.71 20.87 -8.10
N PHE A 9 30.30 20.08 -9.08
CA PHE A 9 30.29 18.62 -9.00
C PHE A 9 31.73 18.09 -8.98
N ILE A 10 32.07 17.34 -7.93
CA ILE A 10 33.33 16.58 -7.85
C ILE A 10 33.14 15.29 -8.67
N LYS A 11 33.84 15.18 -9.80
CA LYS A 11 33.99 13.92 -10.52
C LYS A 11 34.91 13.00 -9.73
N VAL A 12 34.37 11.98 -9.10
CA VAL A 12 35.16 10.89 -8.50
C VAL A 12 35.34 9.81 -9.57
N SER A 13 36.57 9.53 -9.95
CA SER A 13 36.92 8.50 -10.93
C SER A 13 36.65 7.11 -10.35
N MET A 14 35.91 6.28 -11.09
CA MET A 14 35.43 4.94 -10.68
C MET A 14 36.53 3.87 -10.52
N THR A 15 37.82 4.19 -10.67
CA THR A 15 38.91 3.22 -10.65
C THR A 15 39.46 2.93 -9.25
N ALA A 16 39.07 3.68 -8.20
CA ALA A 16 39.57 3.48 -6.85
C ALA A 16 38.60 2.69 -5.93
N LEU A 17 37.38 2.34 -6.39
CA LEU A 17 36.36 1.71 -5.55
C LEU A 17 36.36 0.17 -5.61
N ALA A 18 37.08 -0.45 -6.56
CA ALA A 18 37.08 -1.90 -6.76
C ALA A 18 37.95 -2.69 -5.75
N LEU A 19 38.87 -2.02 -5.02
CA LEU A 19 39.81 -2.67 -4.11
C LEU A 19 39.41 -2.63 -2.63
N LEU A 20 38.37 -1.88 -2.25
CA LEU A 20 37.90 -1.77 -0.85
C LEU A 20 36.62 -2.55 -0.53
N VAL A 21 35.95 -3.15 -1.52
CA VAL A 21 34.67 -3.86 -1.33
C VAL A 21 34.86 -5.35 -1.01
N VAL A 22 36.00 -5.96 -1.36
CA VAL A 22 36.22 -7.41 -1.19
C VAL A 22 36.32 -7.85 0.30
N PRO A 23 36.93 -7.09 1.23
CA PRO A 23 36.98 -7.52 2.63
C PRO A 23 35.65 -7.38 3.38
N LEU A 24 34.77 -6.43 2.97
CA LEU A 24 33.47 -6.27 3.62
C LEU A 24 32.43 -7.32 3.22
N ALA A 25 32.53 -7.83 2.00
CA ALA A 25 31.62 -8.89 1.54
C ALA A 25 31.89 -10.24 2.25
N LEU A 26 33.15 -10.55 2.59
CA LEU A 26 33.46 -11.77 3.36
C LEU A 26 33.00 -11.67 4.82
N GLN A 27 33.08 -10.47 5.46
CA GLN A 27 32.57 -10.30 6.82
C GLN A 27 31.04 -10.32 6.90
N ALA A 28 30.35 -9.95 5.83
CA ALA A 28 28.90 -10.05 5.77
C ALA A 28 28.41 -11.49 5.57
N GLN A 29 29.20 -12.34 4.90
CA GLN A 29 28.86 -13.75 4.73
C GLN A 29 29.02 -14.54 6.04
N ASP A 30 30.05 -14.27 6.83
CA ASP A 30 30.25 -14.94 8.13
C ASP A 30 29.16 -14.56 9.15
N LYS A 31 28.70 -13.30 9.16
CA LYS A 31 27.58 -12.89 10.02
C LYS A 31 26.21 -13.43 9.56
N ALA A 32 26.03 -13.65 8.27
CA ALA A 32 24.80 -14.26 7.75
C ALA A 32 24.74 -15.75 8.06
N ALA A 33 25.87 -16.43 8.11
CA ALA A 33 25.95 -17.85 8.48
C ALA A 33 25.67 -18.10 9.98
N GLU A 34 26.09 -17.17 10.86
CA GLU A 34 25.76 -17.25 12.29
C GLU A 34 24.28 -16.93 12.58
N ALA A 35 23.66 -16.04 11.78
CA ALA A 35 22.25 -15.71 11.93
C ALA A 35 21.30 -16.83 11.43
N SER A 36 21.76 -17.73 10.54
CA SER A 36 20.92 -18.79 10.00
C SER A 36 20.85 -20.07 10.85
N GLN A 37 21.72 -20.21 11.85
CA GLN A 37 21.69 -21.34 12.77
C GLN A 37 20.81 -21.11 14.01
N GLY A 38 20.27 -19.92 14.22
CA GLY A 38 19.48 -19.53 15.38
C GLY A 38 17.95 -19.55 15.21
N THR A 39 17.40 -19.91 14.06
CA THR A 39 15.96 -19.73 13.77
C THR A 39 15.20 -21.02 13.45
N GLN A 40 15.50 -22.11 14.13
CA GLN A 40 14.62 -23.30 14.16
C GLN A 40 14.12 -23.67 15.56
N GLU A 41 14.19 -22.76 16.50
CA GLU A 41 13.43 -22.91 17.75
C GLU A 41 12.11 -22.17 17.64
N SER A 42 11.02 -22.91 17.78
CA SER A 42 9.67 -22.41 17.96
C SER A 42 9.67 -21.33 19.05
N LEU A 43 9.12 -20.16 18.75
CA LEU A 43 8.87 -19.09 19.72
C LEU A 43 7.88 -19.57 20.79
N ASN A 44 8.34 -20.33 21.75
CA ASN A 44 7.71 -20.52 23.03
C ASN A 44 8.28 -19.48 23.99
N ILE A 45 7.52 -18.46 24.28
CA ILE A 45 7.85 -17.49 25.33
C ILE A 45 7.10 -17.89 26.57
N ASP A 46 7.81 -18.50 27.52
CA ASP A 46 7.33 -18.75 28.87
C ASP A 46 7.14 -17.42 29.63
N ALA A 47 5.95 -17.24 30.18
CA ALA A 47 5.61 -16.13 31.05
C ALA A 47 6.11 -16.41 32.47
N ALA A 48 7.01 -15.59 32.98
CA ALA A 48 7.33 -15.54 34.39
C ALA A 48 6.63 -14.35 35.08
N ASP A 49 5.73 -14.71 35.89
CA ASP A 49 5.13 -14.17 37.12
C ASP A 49 5.59 -12.79 37.62
N GLN A 50 4.63 -11.83 37.74
CA GLN A 50 4.61 -10.86 38.84
C GLN A 50 3.16 -10.48 39.18
N GLN A 51 2.79 -10.78 40.40
CA GLN A 51 1.50 -10.53 41.06
C GLN A 51 1.25 -9.03 41.26
N ALA A 52 0.00 -8.64 41.06
CA ALA A 52 -0.58 -7.38 41.50
C ALA A 52 -1.20 -7.49 42.89
N PRO A 53 -1.32 -6.44 43.69
CA PRO A 53 -2.21 -6.41 44.84
C PRO A 53 -3.44 -5.50 44.65
N GLY A 54 -4.61 -6.08 44.98
CA GLY A 54 -5.60 -5.51 45.90
C GLY A 54 -6.59 -4.46 45.39
N THR A 55 -7.77 -4.98 45.22
CA THR A 55 -9.09 -4.34 45.08
C THR A 55 -9.51 -3.42 46.24
N THR A 56 -10.26 -2.37 45.94
CA THR A 56 -11.40 -1.93 46.78
C THR A 56 -12.59 -1.48 45.92
N LYS A 57 -13.73 -2.08 46.22
CA LYS A 57 -15.07 -1.71 45.74
C LYS A 57 -15.57 -0.48 46.49
N THR A 58 -16.27 0.41 45.81
CA THR A 58 -17.41 1.15 46.38
C THR A 58 -18.52 1.32 45.35
N THR A 59 -19.71 1.02 45.81
CA THR A 59 -21.02 1.04 45.18
C THR A 59 -21.64 2.45 45.18
N ASP A 60 -22.70 2.56 44.33
CA ASP A 60 -23.85 3.49 44.32
C ASP A 60 -23.73 4.70 43.40
N ASP A 61 -24.69 5.13 42.67
CA ASP A 61 -26.05 4.75 42.23
C ASP A 61 -26.55 5.85 41.28
N ALA A 62 -27.44 5.49 40.34
CA ALA A 62 -28.53 6.23 39.75
C ALA A 62 -28.27 7.36 38.70
N SER A 63 -28.63 7.08 37.51
CA SER A 63 -29.82 7.43 36.72
C SER A 63 -29.65 8.34 35.49
N THR A 64 -30.33 7.89 34.45
CA THR A 64 -30.94 8.53 33.26
C THR A 64 -29.94 9.04 32.19
N GLY A 65 -29.85 8.46 31.02
CA GLY A 65 -30.84 8.08 30.03
C GLY A 65 -30.61 8.86 28.73
N SER A 66 -30.04 8.25 27.72
CA SER A 66 -30.50 8.36 26.34
C SER A 66 -29.68 7.40 25.48
N GLY A 67 -30.39 6.53 24.79
CA GLY A 67 -29.79 5.45 24.05
C GLY A 67 -29.23 5.90 22.71
N ASP A 68 -28.02 5.48 22.41
CA ASP A 68 -27.56 5.29 21.06
C ASP A 68 -27.16 3.82 20.91
N GLY A 69 -27.91 3.15 20.06
CA GLY A 69 -27.80 1.71 19.84
C GLY A 69 -26.46 1.31 19.26
N LYS A 70 -25.53 0.95 20.11
CA LYS A 70 -24.45 0.02 19.71
C LYS A 70 -25.09 -1.32 19.41
N LYS A 71 -25.37 -1.59 18.15
CA LYS A 71 -25.64 -2.93 17.66
C LYS A 71 -24.39 -3.75 17.96
N ALA A 72 -24.47 -4.60 18.97
CA ALA A 72 -23.42 -5.54 19.30
C ALA A 72 -23.05 -6.30 18.03
N ALA A 73 -21.78 -6.28 17.66
CA ALA A 73 -21.24 -7.14 16.64
C ALA A 73 -21.59 -8.57 17.03
N SER A 74 -22.28 -9.27 16.13
CA SER A 74 -22.64 -10.66 16.23
C SER A 74 -21.44 -11.48 16.69
N ALA A 75 -21.64 -12.39 17.64
CA ALA A 75 -20.63 -13.32 18.10
C ALA A 75 -19.86 -13.90 16.93
N SER A 76 -18.55 -13.66 16.92
CA SER A 76 -17.64 -13.93 15.83
C SER A 76 -17.72 -15.39 15.39
N GLN A 77 -18.12 -15.61 14.14
CA GLN A 77 -17.76 -16.86 13.46
C GLN A 77 -16.22 -16.99 13.50
N PRO A 78 -15.69 -18.22 13.68
CA PRO A 78 -14.25 -18.40 13.60
C PRO A 78 -13.73 -17.89 12.25
N ALA A 79 -12.65 -17.12 12.29
CA ALA A 79 -12.03 -16.60 11.07
C ALA A 79 -11.71 -17.74 10.10
N THR A 80 -12.07 -17.57 8.84
CA THR A 80 -11.59 -18.48 7.79
C THR A 80 -10.07 -18.29 7.69
N PRO A 81 -9.26 -19.35 7.84
CA PRO A 81 -7.81 -19.27 7.71
C PRO A 81 -7.41 -18.70 6.34
N LEU A 82 -6.32 -17.95 6.28
CA LEU A 82 -5.76 -17.49 5.02
C LEU A 82 -5.32 -18.70 4.18
N VAL A 83 -5.65 -18.69 2.88
CA VAL A 83 -5.26 -19.73 1.96
C VAL A 83 -3.72 -19.72 1.82
N PRO A 84 -3.03 -20.87 1.98
CA PRO A 84 -1.59 -20.96 1.70
C PRO A 84 -1.28 -20.51 0.27
N GLY A 85 -0.10 -19.95 0.07
CA GLY A 85 0.35 -19.41 -1.20
C GLY A 85 0.19 -20.35 -2.39
N THR A 86 -0.23 -19.79 -3.52
CA THR A 86 -0.30 -20.46 -4.80
C THR A 86 1.04 -20.37 -5.54
N ALA A 87 1.24 -21.20 -6.57
CA ALA A 87 2.40 -21.10 -7.45
C ALA A 87 2.33 -19.90 -8.42
N THR A 88 1.19 -19.19 -8.47
CA THR A 88 1.00 -17.98 -9.24
C THR A 88 1.54 -16.76 -8.49
N TRP A 89 1.83 -15.69 -9.20
CA TRP A 89 2.19 -14.38 -8.67
C TRP A 89 1.35 -13.33 -9.39
N ASP A 90 0.03 -13.42 -9.23
CA ASP A 90 -0.97 -12.69 -10.01
C ASP A 90 -1.28 -11.29 -9.47
N SER A 91 -0.65 -10.92 -8.37
CA SER A 91 -0.73 -9.59 -7.78
C SER A 91 0.65 -9.07 -7.41
N PHE A 92 0.77 -7.77 -7.13
CA PHE A 92 2.03 -7.11 -6.78
C PHE A 92 2.80 -7.80 -5.64
N HIS A 93 2.09 -8.28 -4.64
CA HIS A 93 2.68 -8.97 -3.48
C HIS A 93 2.67 -10.50 -3.60
N GLY A 94 2.32 -11.03 -4.76
CA GLY A 94 2.09 -12.45 -5.00
C GLY A 94 0.67 -12.86 -4.65
N GLN A 95 0.14 -12.32 -3.55
CA GLN A 95 -1.20 -12.60 -3.04
C GLN A 95 -1.80 -11.37 -2.35
N LEU A 96 -3.12 -11.40 -2.14
CA LEU A 96 -3.88 -10.32 -1.51
C LEU A 96 -3.53 -10.08 -0.03
N ASN A 97 -2.90 -11.07 0.65
CA ASN A 97 -2.45 -10.95 2.03
C ASN A 97 -1.14 -10.16 2.21
N ALA A 98 -0.52 -9.71 1.14
CA ALA A 98 0.72 -8.91 1.11
C ALA A 98 1.94 -9.57 1.80
N GLN A 99 2.01 -10.89 1.91
CA GLN A 99 3.13 -11.60 2.55
C GLN A 99 4.38 -11.71 1.68
N LYS A 100 4.27 -11.55 0.36
CA LYS A 100 5.37 -11.74 -0.61
C LYS A 100 6.05 -13.11 -0.47
N TYR A 101 5.27 -14.11 -0.13
CA TYR A 101 5.73 -15.47 0.10
C TYR A 101 5.35 -16.39 -1.07
N SER A 102 6.29 -17.23 -1.52
CA SER A 102 6.05 -18.29 -2.48
C SER A 102 6.25 -19.65 -1.80
N PRO A 103 5.31 -20.60 -1.92
CA PRO A 103 5.46 -21.94 -1.37
C PRO A 103 6.34 -22.86 -2.24
N LEU A 104 6.89 -22.35 -3.35
CA LEU A 104 7.72 -23.11 -4.25
C LEU A 104 9.06 -23.48 -3.58
N THR A 105 9.49 -24.72 -3.74
CA THR A 105 10.65 -25.29 -3.05
C THR A 105 11.84 -25.58 -3.95
N GLN A 106 11.77 -25.20 -5.24
CA GLN A 106 12.87 -25.47 -6.19
C GLN A 106 14.12 -24.62 -5.90
N ILE A 107 13.94 -23.43 -5.33
CA ILE A 107 15.05 -22.56 -4.92
C ILE A 107 15.18 -22.68 -3.40
N THR A 108 16.38 -23.02 -2.96
CA THR A 108 16.72 -23.25 -1.55
C THR A 108 18.00 -22.49 -1.19
N ALA A 109 18.33 -22.43 0.10
CA ALA A 109 19.60 -21.85 0.56
C ALA A 109 20.83 -22.53 -0.10
N ASP A 110 20.74 -23.84 -0.40
CA ASP A 110 21.86 -24.59 -0.98
C ASP A 110 22.07 -24.35 -2.48
N ASN A 111 21.06 -23.88 -3.19
CA ASN A 111 21.13 -23.72 -4.64
C ASN A 111 20.91 -22.29 -5.15
N VAL A 112 20.46 -21.35 -4.31
CA VAL A 112 20.23 -19.95 -4.72
C VAL A 112 21.50 -19.30 -5.29
N GLY A 113 22.68 -19.62 -4.76
CA GLY A 113 23.96 -19.12 -5.28
C GLY A 113 24.35 -19.68 -6.65
N LYS A 114 23.65 -20.71 -7.16
CA LYS A 114 23.88 -21.33 -8.46
C LYS A 114 22.95 -20.82 -9.55
N LEU A 115 22.07 -19.87 -9.23
CA LEU A 115 21.18 -19.27 -10.21
C LEU A 115 21.98 -18.52 -11.28
N THR A 116 21.59 -18.70 -12.53
CA THR A 116 22.18 -18.00 -13.68
C THR A 116 21.11 -17.24 -14.45
N LYS A 117 21.48 -16.09 -15.01
CA LYS A 117 20.60 -15.33 -15.88
C LYS A 117 20.38 -16.11 -17.18
N VAL A 118 19.13 -16.47 -17.50
CA VAL A 118 18.78 -17.20 -18.72
C VAL A 118 18.31 -16.30 -19.84
N TRP A 119 17.74 -15.13 -19.53
CA TRP A 119 17.37 -14.10 -20.50
C TRP A 119 17.31 -12.71 -19.83
N GLU A 120 17.24 -11.69 -20.63
CA GLU A 120 17.10 -10.29 -20.26
C GLU A 120 16.19 -9.58 -21.25
N PHE A 121 15.32 -8.69 -20.79
CA PHE A 121 14.44 -7.88 -21.61
C PHE A 121 14.62 -6.41 -21.30
N HIS A 122 14.87 -5.60 -22.33
CA HIS A 122 15.03 -4.14 -22.24
C HIS A 122 13.78 -3.44 -22.75
N THR A 123 13.05 -2.78 -21.88
CA THR A 123 11.82 -2.06 -22.26
C THR A 123 12.09 -0.84 -23.12
N GLY A 124 13.27 -0.22 -22.99
CA GLY A 124 13.59 1.06 -23.63
C GLY A 124 12.93 2.28 -22.99
N ASP A 125 12.11 2.10 -21.94
CA ASP A 125 11.38 3.18 -21.26
C ASP A 125 12.23 3.82 -20.18
N VAL A 126 13.25 4.55 -20.59
CA VAL A 126 14.23 5.23 -19.73
C VAL A 126 14.39 6.68 -20.17
N SER A 127 14.36 7.59 -19.19
CA SER A 127 14.72 9.00 -19.37
C SER A 127 15.56 9.47 -18.18
N ASP A 128 16.61 10.24 -18.45
CA ASP A 128 17.44 10.89 -17.43
C ASP A 128 16.90 12.28 -17.02
N GLY A 129 15.79 12.71 -17.60
CA GLY A 129 15.15 14.00 -17.31
C GLY A 129 15.84 15.23 -17.88
N LYS A 130 16.86 15.07 -18.76
CA LYS A 130 17.57 16.23 -19.36
C LYS A 130 16.86 16.85 -20.56
N GLY A 131 15.87 16.15 -21.13
CA GLY A 131 15.05 16.64 -22.24
C GLY A 131 13.64 17.01 -21.80
N ASP A 132 12.71 16.99 -22.75
CA ASP A 132 11.29 17.28 -22.50
C ASP A 132 10.57 16.19 -21.71
N THR A 133 11.16 14.99 -21.61
CA THR A 133 10.61 13.86 -20.87
C THR A 133 11.20 13.83 -19.46
N PRO A 134 10.38 13.88 -18.41
CA PRO A 134 10.86 13.75 -17.03
C PRO A 134 11.66 12.47 -16.81
N ALA A 135 12.51 12.48 -15.78
CA ALA A 135 13.27 11.30 -15.39
C ALA A 135 12.33 10.12 -15.08
N THR A 136 12.81 8.91 -15.33
CA THR A 136 12.08 7.69 -15.02
C THR A 136 12.67 7.00 -13.79
N VAL A 137 11.79 6.33 -13.02
CA VAL A 137 12.17 5.42 -11.94
C VAL A 137 11.44 4.10 -12.16
N TRP A 138 12.18 3.01 -12.15
CA TRP A 138 11.58 1.68 -12.18
C TRP A 138 11.02 1.33 -10.79
N SER A 139 9.69 1.13 -10.71
CA SER A 139 8.99 0.79 -9.46
C SER A 139 8.08 -0.44 -9.61
N ALA A 140 7.96 -0.98 -10.83
CA ALA A 140 7.05 -2.08 -11.12
C ALA A 140 7.60 -3.42 -10.61
N THR A 141 6.69 -4.24 -10.09
CA THR A 141 6.91 -5.67 -9.90
C THR A 141 6.15 -6.40 -11.00
N PRO A 142 6.81 -7.24 -11.82
CA PRO A 142 6.12 -8.10 -12.77
C PRO A 142 5.17 -9.04 -12.06
N ILE A 143 4.02 -9.34 -12.66
CA ILE A 143 3.14 -10.41 -12.21
C ILE A 143 3.21 -11.60 -13.14
N PHE A 144 2.97 -12.80 -12.59
CA PHE A 144 2.90 -14.04 -13.34
C PHE A 144 1.50 -14.64 -13.23
N ALA A 145 0.77 -14.61 -14.32
CA ALA A 145 -0.56 -15.18 -14.46
C ALA A 145 -0.76 -15.65 -15.89
N ASN A 146 -1.67 -16.61 -16.13
CA ASN A 146 -2.01 -17.06 -17.48
C ASN A 146 -0.76 -17.41 -18.34
N ASP A 147 0.22 -18.12 -17.74
CA ASP A 147 1.50 -18.48 -18.37
C ASP A 147 2.24 -17.31 -19.03
N THR A 148 2.12 -16.13 -18.43
CA THR A 148 2.65 -14.88 -18.99
C THR A 148 3.18 -13.99 -17.87
N LEU A 149 4.30 -13.31 -18.10
CA LEU A 149 4.78 -12.21 -17.28
C LEU A 149 4.21 -10.90 -17.83
N TYR A 150 3.50 -10.15 -17.00
CA TYR A 150 2.98 -8.83 -17.33
C TYR A 150 3.71 -7.75 -16.57
N ILE A 151 4.09 -6.68 -17.27
CA ILE A 151 4.93 -5.60 -16.77
C ILE A 151 4.33 -4.26 -17.16
N GLY A 152 4.12 -3.36 -16.18
CA GLY A 152 3.88 -1.95 -16.42
C GLY A 152 5.20 -1.18 -16.46
N THR A 153 5.38 -0.27 -17.42
CA THR A 153 6.61 0.51 -17.56
C THR A 153 6.44 1.96 -17.07
N PRO A 154 7.53 2.70 -16.80
CA PRO A 154 7.47 4.13 -16.46
C PRO A 154 6.81 5.02 -17.52
N PHE A 155 6.71 4.55 -18.76
CA PHE A 155 6.03 5.25 -19.85
C PHE A 155 4.58 4.84 -20.02
N ASP A 156 4.00 4.17 -19.00
CA ASP A 156 2.63 3.65 -19.01
C ASP A 156 2.37 2.72 -20.22
N ARG A 157 3.37 1.90 -20.57
CA ARG A 157 3.19 0.75 -21.48
C ARG A 157 3.00 -0.52 -20.69
N LEU A 158 2.10 -1.39 -21.15
CA LEU A 158 1.92 -2.73 -20.65
C LEU A 158 2.56 -3.72 -21.61
N ILE A 159 3.43 -4.60 -21.10
CA ILE A 159 4.19 -5.57 -21.90
C ILE A 159 3.92 -6.96 -21.36
N ALA A 160 3.64 -7.91 -22.22
CA ALA A 160 3.47 -9.33 -21.92
C ALA A 160 4.63 -10.14 -22.50
N LEU A 161 5.29 -10.91 -21.65
CA LEU A 161 6.46 -11.71 -22.00
C LEU A 161 6.19 -13.20 -21.77
N ASP A 162 6.80 -14.02 -22.61
CA ASP A 162 6.95 -15.46 -22.33
C ASP A 162 7.93 -15.66 -21.17
N PRO A 163 7.54 -16.33 -20.08
CA PRO A 163 8.36 -16.42 -18.87
C PRO A 163 9.61 -17.30 -19.07
N GLY A 164 9.57 -18.27 -19.99
CA GLY A 164 10.69 -19.17 -20.24
C GLY A 164 11.78 -18.57 -21.11
N THR A 165 11.42 -17.70 -22.05
CA THR A 165 12.32 -17.16 -23.07
C THR A 165 12.55 -15.66 -22.99
N GLY A 166 11.72 -14.92 -22.24
CA GLY A 166 11.73 -13.46 -22.22
C GLY A 166 11.24 -12.81 -23.51
N LYS A 167 10.73 -13.58 -24.49
CA LYS A 167 10.20 -13.02 -25.75
C LYS A 167 8.90 -12.27 -25.50
N GLU A 168 8.76 -11.11 -26.14
CA GLU A 168 7.54 -10.35 -26.12
C GLU A 168 6.42 -11.11 -26.85
N LYS A 169 5.27 -11.31 -26.15
CA LYS A 169 4.04 -11.84 -26.72
C LYS A 169 3.24 -10.70 -27.36
N TRP A 170 3.10 -9.59 -26.63
CA TRP A 170 2.46 -8.38 -27.08
C TRP A 170 2.84 -7.20 -26.17
N HIS A 171 2.62 -5.99 -26.63
CA HIS A 171 2.63 -4.79 -25.81
C HIS A 171 1.49 -3.85 -26.19
N TYR A 172 1.13 -2.97 -25.27
CA TYR A 172 0.17 -1.91 -25.45
C TYR A 172 0.71 -0.59 -24.93
N ASP A 173 0.68 0.46 -25.75
CA ASP A 173 1.07 1.81 -25.37
C ASP A 173 -0.20 2.64 -25.12
N THR A 174 -0.43 3.05 -23.87
CA THR A 174 -1.62 3.80 -23.46
C THR A 174 -1.69 5.20 -24.05
N LYS A 175 -0.57 5.73 -24.59
CA LYS A 175 -0.44 7.12 -25.05
C LYS A 175 -0.81 8.13 -23.96
N SER A 176 -0.59 7.79 -22.70
CA SER A 176 -0.89 8.67 -21.55
C SER A 176 -0.15 10.01 -21.67
N SER A 177 -0.78 11.08 -21.18
CA SER A 177 -0.20 12.41 -21.22
C SER A 177 0.91 12.55 -20.20
N ARG A 178 2.13 12.79 -20.65
CA ARG A 178 3.29 13.08 -19.78
C ARG A 178 3.39 14.56 -19.38
N LYS A 179 2.59 15.43 -19.99
CA LYS A 179 2.61 16.88 -19.72
C LYS A 179 1.91 17.28 -18.43
N ALA A 180 0.92 16.53 -18.01
CA ALA A 180 0.11 16.80 -16.79
C ALA A 180 0.61 15.99 -15.59
N LEU A 181 1.94 15.94 -15.39
CA LEU A 181 2.53 15.17 -14.32
C LEU A 181 2.14 15.70 -12.94
N THR A 182 1.67 14.80 -12.11
CA THR A 182 1.42 15.01 -10.69
C THR A 182 2.62 14.56 -9.84
N GLN A 183 3.58 13.87 -10.45
CA GLN A 183 4.77 13.34 -9.80
C GLN A 183 6.05 13.91 -10.45
N PRO A 184 7.14 14.08 -9.68
CA PRO A 184 8.38 14.66 -10.21
C PRO A 184 9.11 13.73 -11.18
N VAL A 185 8.78 12.44 -11.18
CA VAL A 185 9.37 11.42 -12.06
C VAL A 185 8.28 10.54 -12.66
N LEU A 186 8.54 9.97 -13.84
CA LEU A 186 7.68 8.97 -14.44
C LEU A 186 7.91 7.62 -13.77
N LYS A 187 6.84 7.01 -13.31
CA LYS A 187 6.87 5.69 -12.65
C LYS A 187 5.53 5.00 -12.79
N ASN A 188 5.57 3.69 -12.85
CA ASN A 188 4.42 2.80 -12.73
C ASN A 188 4.79 1.67 -11.77
N ARG A 189 3.88 1.24 -10.89
CA ARG A 189 4.18 0.20 -9.90
C ARG A 189 3.76 -1.19 -10.33
N GLY A 190 3.14 -1.33 -11.46
CA GLY A 190 2.77 -2.63 -12.03
C GLY A 190 1.34 -2.68 -12.55
N VAL A 191 0.89 -3.90 -12.73
CA VAL A 191 -0.38 -4.25 -13.34
C VAL A 191 -1.11 -5.27 -12.46
N SER A 192 -2.40 -5.48 -12.70
CA SER A 192 -3.21 -6.48 -12.01
C SER A 192 -3.88 -7.41 -13.00
N TYR A 193 -4.13 -8.64 -12.58
CA TYR A 193 -4.80 -9.66 -13.39
C TYR A 193 -6.15 -10.01 -12.81
N TRP A 194 -7.11 -10.24 -13.69
CA TRP A 194 -8.44 -10.76 -13.38
C TRP A 194 -8.84 -11.83 -14.38
N GLN A 195 -9.62 -12.80 -13.91
CA GLN A 195 -10.22 -13.84 -14.75
C GLN A 195 -11.67 -14.05 -14.35
N ALA A 196 -12.52 -14.20 -15.34
CA ALA A 196 -13.92 -14.58 -15.13
C ALA A 196 -14.00 -15.90 -14.35
N LYS A 197 -14.91 -16.00 -13.39
CA LYS A 197 -15.10 -17.22 -12.59
C LYS A 197 -15.45 -18.44 -13.44
N ASN A 198 -16.22 -18.21 -14.49
CA ASN A 198 -16.62 -19.24 -15.47
C ASN A 198 -16.28 -18.74 -16.88
N PRO A 199 -15.01 -18.79 -17.30
CA PRO A 199 -14.61 -18.24 -18.57
C PRO A 199 -15.19 -19.04 -19.73
N VAL A 200 -15.74 -18.32 -20.71
CA VAL A 200 -16.26 -18.93 -21.95
C VAL A 200 -15.10 -19.08 -22.94
N SER A 201 -14.86 -20.30 -23.38
CA SER A 201 -13.76 -20.57 -24.30
C SER A 201 -13.96 -19.86 -25.64
N GLY A 202 -12.91 -19.15 -26.08
CA GLY A 202 -12.91 -18.42 -27.36
C GLY A 202 -13.54 -17.02 -27.30
N GLU A 203 -14.13 -16.62 -26.17
CA GLU A 203 -14.58 -15.25 -25.95
C GLU A 203 -13.44 -14.37 -25.45
N ALA A 204 -13.30 -13.18 -26.05
CA ALA A 204 -12.33 -12.20 -25.63
C ALA A 204 -12.65 -11.62 -24.23
N CYS A 205 -11.63 -11.14 -23.53
CA CYS A 205 -11.76 -10.45 -22.25
C CYS A 205 -12.37 -11.30 -21.11
N GLN A 206 -12.26 -12.61 -21.21
CA GLN A 206 -12.54 -13.52 -20.09
C GLN A 206 -11.38 -13.52 -19.07
N LYS A 207 -10.24 -12.99 -19.48
CA LYS A 207 -9.06 -12.71 -18.69
C LYS A 207 -8.59 -11.29 -19.04
N MET A 208 -8.37 -10.46 -18.04
CA MET A 208 -7.99 -9.07 -18.28
C MET A 208 -6.77 -8.68 -17.45
N VAL A 209 -5.97 -7.80 -18.01
CA VAL A 209 -4.87 -7.12 -17.29
C VAL A 209 -5.20 -5.64 -17.21
N TYR A 210 -5.09 -5.08 -15.99
CA TYR A 210 -5.38 -3.66 -15.75
C TYR A 210 -4.11 -2.90 -15.46
N MET A 211 -4.05 -1.68 -15.97
CA MET A 211 -2.97 -0.73 -15.69
C MET A 211 -3.52 0.68 -15.54
N GLY A 212 -3.15 1.34 -14.44
CA GLY A 212 -3.38 2.76 -14.24
C GLY A 212 -2.32 3.62 -14.91
N THR A 213 -2.65 4.89 -15.16
CA THR A 213 -1.74 5.85 -15.78
C THR A 213 -1.57 7.13 -14.96
N VAL A 214 -0.51 7.88 -15.25
CA VAL A 214 -0.19 9.14 -14.57
C VAL A 214 -1.26 10.23 -14.78
N ASP A 215 -2.03 10.15 -15.85
CA ASP A 215 -3.12 11.07 -16.18
C ASP A 215 -4.51 10.60 -15.73
N GLY A 216 -4.55 9.57 -14.85
CA GLY A 216 -5.76 9.17 -14.12
C GLY A 216 -6.70 8.26 -14.89
N LYS A 217 -6.20 7.52 -15.84
CA LYS A 217 -6.97 6.51 -16.58
C LYS A 217 -6.63 5.11 -16.11
N LEU A 218 -7.57 4.22 -16.25
CA LEU A 218 -7.43 2.80 -16.02
C LEU A 218 -7.74 2.06 -17.33
N PHE A 219 -6.78 1.28 -17.80
CA PHE A 219 -6.91 0.45 -19.00
C PHE A 219 -7.20 -0.99 -18.61
N ALA A 220 -8.12 -1.62 -19.33
CA ALA A 220 -8.43 -3.04 -19.25
C ALA A 220 -8.14 -3.69 -20.60
N LEU A 221 -7.13 -4.56 -20.63
CA LEU A 221 -6.69 -5.26 -21.84
C LEU A 221 -6.97 -6.76 -21.72
N ASP A 222 -7.36 -7.36 -22.81
CA ASP A 222 -7.43 -8.82 -22.93
C ASP A 222 -6.04 -9.43 -22.70
N ALA A 223 -5.93 -10.33 -21.73
CA ALA A 223 -4.66 -10.87 -21.28
C ALA A 223 -3.93 -11.70 -22.34
N ASP A 224 -4.67 -12.33 -23.25
CA ASP A 224 -4.08 -13.18 -24.29
C ASP A 224 -3.60 -12.36 -25.50
N SER A 225 -4.33 -11.29 -25.87
CA SER A 225 -4.07 -10.53 -27.10
C SER A 225 -3.53 -9.11 -26.91
N GLY A 226 -3.61 -8.54 -25.70
CA GLY A 226 -3.23 -7.16 -25.43
C GLY A 226 -4.18 -6.10 -25.99
N LYS A 227 -5.33 -6.51 -26.54
CA LYS A 227 -6.33 -5.59 -27.10
C LYS A 227 -7.20 -4.99 -26.00
N PRO A 228 -7.64 -3.73 -26.13
CA PRO A 228 -8.60 -3.14 -25.20
C PRO A 228 -9.91 -3.94 -25.15
N CYS A 229 -10.44 -4.13 -23.95
CA CYS A 229 -11.69 -4.85 -23.71
C CYS A 229 -12.88 -3.92 -23.91
N SER A 230 -13.55 -3.99 -25.05
CA SER A 230 -14.64 -3.09 -25.43
C SER A 230 -15.84 -3.09 -24.48
N GLY A 231 -16.03 -4.16 -23.70
CA GLY A 231 -17.07 -4.26 -22.65
C GLY A 231 -16.74 -3.53 -21.36
N PHE A 232 -15.49 -3.07 -21.19
CA PHE A 232 -15.04 -2.34 -20.01
C PHE A 232 -15.10 -0.83 -20.28
N ALA A 233 -15.89 -0.09 -19.48
CA ALA A 233 -16.06 1.36 -19.57
C ALA A 233 -16.19 1.88 -21.02
N ASP A 234 -15.36 2.86 -21.41
CA ASP A 234 -15.32 3.35 -22.79
C ASP A 234 -14.25 2.60 -23.58
N ASN A 235 -14.66 1.50 -24.24
CA ASN A 235 -13.78 0.69 -25.10
C ASN A 235 -12.47 0.26 -24.44
N GLY A 236 -12.52 -0.18 -23.19
CA GLY A 236 -11.36 -0.65 -22.43
C GLY A 236 -10.68 0.43 -21.59
N VAL A 237 -11.22 1.64 -21.52
CA VAL A 237 -10.63 2.77 -20.80
C VAL A 237 -11.64 3.40 -19.86
N LEU A 238 -11.29 3.48 -18.58
CA LEU A 238 -12.02 4.21 -17.56
C LEU A 238 -11.24 5.48 -17.18
N ASP A 239 -11.80 6.66 -17.41
CA ASP A 239 -11.23 7.93 -16.94
C ASP A 239 -11.76 8.23 -15.54
N LEU A 240 -10.90 8.11 -14.52
CA LEU A 240 -11.26 8.40 -13.13
C LEU A 240 -11.47 9.89 -12.87
N ASN A 241 -10.92 10.76 -13.71
CA ASN A 241 -11.10 12.21 -13.56
C ASN A 241 -12.55 12.66 -13.79
N GLN A 242 -13.41 11.84 -14.39
CA GLN A 242 -14.86 12.11 -14.44
C GLN A 242 -15.48 12.29 -13.06
N TRP A 243 -14.86 11.70 -12.01
CA TRP A 243 -15.30 11.78 -10.61
C TRP A 243 -14.45 12.75 -9.78
N ASN A 244 -13.39 13.33 -10.34
CA ASN A 244 -12.53 14.33 -9.69
C ASN A 244 -13.16 15.73 -9.79
N THR A 245 -14.13 16.02 -8.93
CA THR A 245 -14.96 17.26 -9.01
C THR A 245 -14.69 18.27 -7.90
N VAL A 246 -13.92 17.90 -6.88
CA VAL A 246 -13.57 18.77 -5.75
C VAL A 246 -12.07 19.03 -5.78
N ASN A 247 -11.66 20.31 -5.77
CA ASN A 247 -10.25 20.73 -5.80
C ASN A 247 -9.45 20.10 -6.96
N ALA A 248 -10.11 19.90 -8.10
CA ALA A 248 -9.62 19.14 -9.26
C ALA A 248 -8.56 19.90 -10.10
N LYS A 249 -7.56 20.50 -9.45
CA LYS A 249 -6.50 21.27 -10.12
C LYS A 249 -5.58 20.39 -10.97
N TYR A 250 -5.39 19.15 -10.56
CA TYR A 250 -4.56 18.16 -11.23
C TYR A 250 -5.33 16.85 -11.41
N PRO A 251 -4.98 16.05 -12.43
CA PRO A 251 -5.59 14.74 -12.59
C PRO A 251 -5.23 13.81 -11.43
N LEU A 252 -6.06 12.82 -11.18
CA LEU A 252 -5.76 11.69 -10.29
C LEU A 252 -4.69 10.83 -10.97
N SER A 253 -3.56 10.55 -10.31
CA SER A 253 -2.54 9.65 -10.87
C SER A 253 -2.72 8.24 -10.35
N VAL A 254 -3.02 7.28 -11.21
CA VAL A 254 -3.14 5.87 -10.85
C VAL A 254 -1.81 5.17 -11.10
N LEU A 255 -0.90 5.24 -10.14
CA LEU A 255 0.47 4.72 -10.27
C LEU A 255 0.61 3.29 -9.75
N GLN A 256 -0.20 2.88 -8.79
CA GLN A 256 -0.23 1.52 -8.27
C GLN A 256 -1.18 0.65 -9.10
N PRO A 257 -0.90 -0.65 -9.19
CA PRO A 257 -1.87 -1.57 -9.77
C PRO A 257 -3.16 -1.57 -8.94
N PRO A 258 -4.33 -1.64 -9.56
CA PRO A 258 -5.58 -1.83 -8.85
C PRO A 258 -5.56 -3.13 -8.03
N THR A 259 -6.30 -3.17 -6.92
CA THR A 259 -6.45 -4.41 -6.16
C THR A 259 -7.69 -5.15 -6.66
N VAL A 260 -7.48 -6.35 -7.18
CA VAL A 260 -8.55 -7.22 -7.70
C VAL A 260 -8.99 -8.18 -6.60
N VAL A 261 -10.27 -8.16 -6.23
CA VAL A 261 -10.86 -9.11 -5.28
C VAL A 261 -12.19 -9.61 -5.83
N GLY A 262 -12.22 -10.85 -6.28
CA GLY A 262 -13.38 -11.37 -7.02
C GLY A 262 -13.67 -10.53 -8.25
N ASN A 263 -14.86 -9.94 -8.33
CA ASN A 263 -15.26 -9.03 -9.39
C ASN A 263 -15.13 -7.54 -9.04
N HIS A 264 -14.54 -7.22 -7.89
CA HIS A 264 -14.27 -5.85 -7.49
C HIS A 264 -12.86 -5.44 -7.90
N LEU A 265 -12.74 -4.27 -8.52
CA LEU A 265 -11.50 -3.64 -8.89
C LEU A 265 -11.35 -2.35 -8.08
N LEU A 266 -10.49 -2.39 -7.07
CA LEU A 266 -10.31 -1.29 -6.12
C LEU A 266 -9.19 -0.38 -6.59
N VAL A 267 -9.49 0.89 -6.74
CA VAL A 267 -8.57 1.87 -7.32
C VAL A 267 -8.37 3.03 -6.34
N GLY A 268 -7.13 3.17 -5.87
CA GLY A 268 -6.65 4.37 -5.22
C GLY A 268 -5.85 5.23 -6.21
N TRP A 269 -5.31 6.35 -5.74
CA TRP A 269 -4.55 7.26 -6.60
C TRP A 269 -3.51 8.05 -5.79
N ALA A 270 -2.51 8.60 -6.49
CA ALA A 270 -1.48 9.45 -5.92
C ALA A 270 -1.73 10.93 -6.28
N GLY A 271 -1.56 11.81 -5.31
CA GLY A 271 -1.65 13.24 -5.48
C GLY A 271 -0.35 13.88 -5.99
N LYS A 272 -0.35 15.20 -6.10
CA LYS A 272 0.84 16.01 -6.36
C LYS A 272 1.33 16.62 -5.05
N ASP A 273 2.40 16.04 -4.52
CA ASP A 273 2.98 16.51 -3.26
C ASP A 273 3.41 17.98 -3.34
N TRP A 274 3.20 18.70 -2.25
CA TRP A 274 3.58 20.11 -2.04
C TRP A 274 3.05 21.13 -3.06
N ALA A 275 2.19 20.71 -3.98
CA ALA A 275 1.71 21.58 -5.04
C ALA A 275 0.48 22.40 -4.65
N TYR A 276 -0.29 21.92 -3.67
CA TYR A 276 -1.54 22.55 -3.23
C TYR A 276 -1.96 22.07 -1.82
N ALA A 277 -2.47 23.01 -1.02
CA ALA A 277 -3.04 22.69 0.29
C ALA A 277 -4.42 22.03 0.14
N GLU A 278 -5.21 22.54 -0.81
CA GLU A 278 -6.56 22.08 -1.14
C GLU A 278 -6.47 21.03 -2.26
N ALA A 279 -6.08 19.82 -1.89
CA ALA A 279 -6.02 18.68 -2.81
C ALA A 279 -7.41 18.05 -3.03
N PRO A 280 -7.62 17.26 -4.08
CA PRO A 280 -8.80 16.40 -4.17
C PRO A 280 -8.93 15.51 -2.93
N PRO A 281 -10.17 15.22 -2.45
CA PRO A 281 -10.35 14.22 -1.41
C PRO A 281 -9.86 12.85 -1.87
N GLY A 282 -9.30 12.08 -0.96
CA GLY A 282 -8.63 10.81 -1.24
C GLY A 282 -9.57 9.67 -1.54
N THR A 283 -10.50 9.87 -2.47
CA THR A 283 -11.52 8.88 -2.82
C THR A 283 -10.90 7.57 -3.31
N VAL A 284 -11.31 6.45 -2.73
CA VAL A 284 -11.06 5.11 -3.26
C VAL A 284 -12.30 4.66 -4.00
N PHE A 285 -12.11 4.14 -5.20
CA PHE A 285 -13.19 3.68 -6.07
C PHE A 285 -13.22 2.16 -6.10
N SER A 286 -14.39 1.55 -5.94
CA SER A 286 -14.64 0.18 -6.38
C SER A 286 -15.41 0.23 -7.67
N VAL A 287 -14.88 -0.43 -8.68
CA VAL A 287 -15.57 -0.61 -9.95
C VAL A 287 -15.66 -2.11 -10.25
N ASN A 288 -16.69 -2.49 -10.99
CA ASN A 288 -16.82 -3.86 -11.43
C ASN A 288 -15.68 -4.23 -12.38
N ALA A 289 -14.94 -5.29 -12.10
CA ALA A 289 -13.76 -5.68 -12.86
C ALA A 289 -14.06 -5.96 -14.33
N GLN A 290 -15.20 -6.56 -14.65
CA GLN A 290 -15.56 -6.89 -16.01
C GLN A 290 -16.07 -5.70 -16.82
N THR A 291 -16.79 -4.77 -16.19
CA THR A 291 -17.53 -3.71 -16.89
C THR A 291 -17.01 -2.30 -16.65
N GLY A 292 -16.16 -2.07 -15.65
CA GLY A 292 -15.72 -0.74 -15.26
C GLY A 292 -16.80 0.15 -14.62
N LYS A 293 -17.98 -0.38 -14.31
CA LYS A 293 -19.05 0.38 -13.67
C LYS A 293 -18.71 0.64 -12.21
N LEU A 294 -18.89 1.88 -11.76
CA LEU A 294 -18.74 2.26 -10.36
C LEU A 294 -19.72 1.48 -9.48
N GLU A 295 -19.22 0.89 -8.41
CA GLU A 295 -20.00 0.15 -7.42
C GLU A 295 -20.18 0.95 -6.14
N TRP A 296 -19.08 1.48 -5.59
CA TRP A 296 -19.09 2.33 -4.42
C TRP A 296 -17.81 3.20 -4.35
N THR A 297 -17.84 4.20 -3.50
CA THR A 297 -16.67 5.03 -3.16
C THR A 297 -16.47 5.07 -1.66
N PHE A 298 -15.21 5.21 -1.24
CA PHE A 298 -14.83 5.51 0.14
C PHE A 298 -14.06 6.82 0.18
N GLU A 299 -14.32 7.65 1.18
CA GLU A 299 -13.63 8.91 1.41
C GLU A 299 -13.28 9.08 2.89
N ALA A 300 -11.99 9.30 3.19
CA ALA A 300 -11.51 9.45 4.55
C ALA A 300 -11.80 10.83 5.15
N ILE A 301 -11.95 11.86 4.30
CA ILE A 301 -12.13 13.25 4.75
C ILE A 301 -13.62 13.55 4.92
N PRO A 302 -14.04 14.09 6.07
CA PRO A 302 -15.42 14.54 6.29
C PRO A 302 -15.87 15.55 5.23
N ALA A 303 -17.13 15.43 4.78
CA ALA A 303 -17.66 16.19 3.63
C ALA A 303 -17.56 17.70 3.79
N GLU A 304 -17.76 18.19 5.02
CA GLU A 304 -17.79 19.61 5.37
C GLU A 304 -16.43 20.31 5.24
N ILE A 305 -15.32 19.55 5.29
CA ILE A 305 -13.97 20.13 5.21
C ILE A 305 -13.25 19.85 3.90
N ARG A 306 -13.81 19.05 2.98
CA ARG A 306 -13.17 18.64 1.71
C ARG A 306 -12.75 19.80 0.79
N LYS A 307 -13.35 20.98 0.96
CA LYS A 307 -12.96 22.15 0.15
C LYS A 307 -11.67 22.80 0.61
N ARG A 308 -11.24 22.60 1.86
CA ARG A 308 -10.04 23.23 2.43
C ARG A 308 -8.90 22.26 2.75
N THR A 309 -9.15 20.98 2.62
CA THR A 309 -8.16 19.92 2.77
C THR A 309 -8.48 18.75 1.82
N GLY A 310 -7.52 17.95 1.50
CA GLY A 310 -7.67 16.81 0.61
C GLY A 310 -6.66 15.71 0.93
N THR A 311 -6.25 14.95 -0.06
CA THR A 311 -5.49 13.72 0.11
C THR A 311 -6.14 12.77 1.13
N ALA A 312 -5.45 12.24 2.12
CA ALA A 312 -5.89 11.06 2.85
C ALA A 312 -6.32 9.94 1.89
N ASN A 313 -5.56 9.84 0.81
CA ASN A 313 -5.77 8.92 -0.31
C ASN A 313 -5.05 7.58 -0.06
N VAL A 314 -5.31 6.62 -0.92
CA VAL A 314 -4.58 5.34 -0.96
C VAL A 314 -3.71 5.35 -2.21
N TRP A 315 -2.44 5.72 -2.06
CA TRP A 315 -1.47 5.83 -3.16
C TRP A 315 -0.52 4.62 -3.27
N THR A 316 -0.68 3.68 -2.35
CA THR A 316 0.07 2.40 -2.32
C THR A 316 -0.89 1.22 -2.47
N HIS A 317 -0.39 0.00 -2.32
CA HIS A 317 -1.18 -1.21 -2.50
C HIS A 317 -2.10 -1.46 -1.30
N MET A 318 -3.25 -2.06 -1.57
CA MET A 318 -4.17 -2.56 -0.55
C MET A 318 -3.94 -4.06 -0.33
N SER A 319 -4.37 -4.58 0.80
CA SER A 319 -4.50 -6.02 1.03
C SER A 319 -5.97 -6.40 1.24
N ALA A 320 -6.31 -7.67 1.04
CA ALA A 320 -7.67 -8.13 1.20
C ALA A 320 -7.73 -9.54 1.81
N ASP A 321 -8.77 -9.77 2.59
CA ASP A 321 -9.19 -11.06 3.10
C ASP A 321 -10.53 -11.42 2.43
N GLU A 322 -10.43 -11.98 1.23
CA GLU A 322 -11.59 -12.28 0.40
C GLU A 322 -12.55 -13.23 1.11
N ALA A 323 -12.01 -14.20 1.85
CA ALA A 323 -12.80 -15.19 2.55
C ALA A 323 -13.69 -14.57 3.64
N ASN A 324 -13.26 -13.45 4.24
CA ASN A 324 -14.01 -12.71 5.24
C ASN A 324 -14.67 -11.43 4.67
N GLY A 325 -14.56 -11.19 3.36
CA GLY A 325 -15.18 -10.06 2.66
C GLY A 325 -14.61 -8.70 3.03
N LEU A 326 -13.33 -8.62 3.40
CA LEU A 326 -12.68 -7.40 3.88
C LEU A 326 -11.54 -6.94 2.96
N VAL A 327 -11.45 -5.63 2.77
CA VAL A 327 -10.28 -4.96 2.17
C VAL A 327 -9.70 -3.96 3.16
N TYR A 328 -8.37 -3.84 3.18
CA TYR A 328 -7.64 -2.99 4.12
C TYR A 328 -6.91 -1.90 3.38
N LEU A 329 -7.26 -0.67 3.69
CA LEU A 329 -6.77 0.54 3.05
C LEU A 329 -5.68 1.18 3.91
N PRO A 330 -4.45 1.31 3.41
CA PRO A 330 -3.41 2.14 4.00
C PRO A 330 -3.65 3.60 3.61
N VAL A 331 -4.41 4.31 4.41
CA VAL A 331 -4.83 5.70 4.14
C VAL A 331 -3.69 6.65 4.48
N SER A 332 -3.37 7.56 3.57
CA SER A 332 -2.30 8.55 3.71
C SER A 332 -2.67 9.74 4.60
N SER A 333 -1.73 10.66 4.77
CA SER A 333 -1.95 11.89 5.51
C SER A 333 -2.86 12.87 4.75
N PRO A 334 -3.68 13.67 5.46
CA PRO A 334 -4.41 14.78 4.84
C PRO A 334 -3.48 15.92 4.40
N SER A 335 -3.85 16.66 3.35
CA SER A 335 -3.10 17.84 2.88
C SER A 335 -3.49 19.13 3.64
N PRO A 336 -2.55 20.07 3.78
CA PRO A 336 -1.12 20.00 3.51
C PRO A 336 -0.40 19.09 4.51
N ASN A 337 0.64 18.38 4.04
CA ASN A 337 1.28 17.30 4.81
C ASN A 337 2.15 17.79 5.97
N TYR A 338 2.67 19.04 5.90
CA TYR A 338 3.64 19.59 6.85
C TYR A 338 3.11 20.78 7.66
N TRP A 339 1.84 21.09 7.51
CA TRP A 339 1.15 22.12 8.28
C TRP A 339 -0.35 21.83 8.35
N GLY A 340 -0.89 21.75 9.56
CA GLY A 340 -2.27 21.34 9.78
C GLY A 340 -3.24 22.47 10.14
N GLY A 341 -2.80 23.73 10.14
CA GLY A 341 -3.61 24.86 10.62
C GLY A 341 -4.90 25.12 9.83
N ASN A 342 -5.03 24.62 8.60
CA ASN A 342 -6.27 24.68 7.81
C ASN A 342 -7.21 23.50 8.06
N ARG A 343 -6.78 22.49 8.82
CA ARG A 343 -7.49 21.23 9.07
C ARG A 343 -7.42 20.81 10.54
N VAL A 344 -7.63 21.77 11.43
CA VAL A 344 -7.66 21.51 12.88
C VAL A 344 -8.80 20.60 13.31
N ASP A 345 -9.73 20.31 12.41
CA ASP A 345 -10.83 19.37 12.63
C ASP A 345 -10.31 17.93 12.71
N ALA A 346 -11.03 17.08 13.43
CA ALA A 346 -10.72 15.68 13.49
C ALA A 346 -10.92 14.98 12.13
N ILE A 347 -9.90 14.27 11.66
CA ILE A 347 -9.94 13.43 10.47
C ILE A 347 -9.55 12.01 10.88
N PRO A 348 -10.43 11.27 11.57
CA PRO A 348 -10.07 10.01 12.23
C PRO A 348 -9.69 8.89 11.27
N LEU A 349 -10.05 9.01 9.99
CA LEU A 349 -9.69 8.06 8.95
C LEU A 349 -8.42 8.45 8.17
N GLY A 350 -7.81 9.61 8.47
CA GLY A 350 -6.52 10.01 7.89
C GLY A 350 -5.36 9.32 8.61
N THR A 351 -4.27 9.05 7.91
CA THR A 351 -3.07 8.34 8.40
C THR A 351 -3.42 7.07 9.20
N SER A 352 -4.24 6.22 8.58
CA SER A 352 -4.88 5.07 9.22
C SER A 352 -4.76 3.78 8.41
N THR A 353 -5.02 2.65 9.07
CA THR A 353 -5.46 1.44 8.40
C THR A 353 -6.96 1.31 8.60
N THR A 354 -7.70 1.29 7.51
CA THR A 354 -9.16 1.21 7.52
C THR A 354 -9.63 -0.04 6.80
N ALA A 355 -10.40 -0.87 7.50
CA ALA A 355 -11.03 -2.06 6.93
C ALA A 355 -12.43 -1.72 6.42
N LEU A 356 -12.69 -2.08 5.17
CA LEU A 356 -14.00 -1.92 4.54
C LEU A 356 -14.61 -3.29 4.22
N ASP A 357 -15.92 -3.38 4.29
CA ASP A 357 -16.69 -4.43 3.62
C ASP A 357 -16.55 -4.27 2.11
N ILE A 358 -16.09 -5.31 1.45
CA ILE A 358 -15.72 -5.26 0.04
C ILE A 358 -16.90 -5.01 -0.90
N ASN A 359 -18.08 -5.46 -0.54
CA ASN A 359 -19.28 -5.35 -1.39
C ASN A 359 -19.94 -3.96 -1.27
N THR A 360 -19.73 -3.28 -0.14
CA THR A 360 -20.49 -2.06 0.16
C THR A 360 -19.61 -0.82 0.34
N GLY A 361 -18.30 -0.98 0.51
CA GLY A 361 -17.37 0.11 0.85
C GLY A 361 -17.58 0.71 2.24
N LYS A 362 -18.40 0.08 3.10
CA LYS A 362 -18.66 0.57 4.44
C LYS A 362 -17.49 0.24 5.37
N VAL A 363 -17.13 1.20 6.23
CA VAL A 363 -16.12 1.00 7.25
C VAL A 363 -16.58 -0.06 8.26
N VAL A 364 -15.78 -1.11 8.42
CA VAL A 364 -15.97 -2.14 9.46
C VAL A 364 -15.22 -1.72 10.71
N TRP A 365 -13.97 -1.32 10.56
CA TRP A 365 -13.16 -0.72 11.61
C TRP A 365 -12.08 0.19 11.01
N SER A 366 -11.53 1.08 11.82
CA SER A 366 -10.39 1.92 11.46
C SER A 366 -9.48 2.16 12.65
N ARG A 367 -8.18 2.19 12.42
CA ARG A 367 -7.17 2.54 13.41
C ARG A 367 -6.26 3.63 12.85
N GLN A 368 -6.30 4.79 13.48
CA GLN A 368 -5.43 5.90 13.15
C GLN A 368 -4.06 5.69 13.82
N TRP A 369 -2.97 5.79 13.02
CA TRP A 369 -1.62 5.55 13.50
C TRP A 369 -0.82 6.83 13.74
N VAL A 370 -1.30 7.96 13.23
CA VAL A 370 -0.77 9.29 13.53
C VAL A 370 -1.94 10.26 13.65
N HIS A 371 -2.09 10.84 14.84
CA HIS A 371 -3.09 11.88 15.08
C HIS A 371 -2.60 13.21 14.53
N HIS A 372 -3.46 13.94 13.81
CA HIS A 372 -3.16 15.24 13.21
C HIS A 372 -1.77 15.28 12.56
N ASP A 373 -1.57 14.39 11.59
CA ASP A 373 -0.28 14.18 10.93
C ASP A 373 0.23 15.45 10.23
N VAL A 374 1.35 15.99 10.69
CA VAL A 374 2.06 17.14 10.12
C VAL A 374 3.50 16.79 9.71
N TRP A 375 3.78 15.47 9.56
CA TRP A 375 5.10 14.93 9.27
C TRP A 375 5.14 14.13 7.97
N ASP A 376 4.02 14.10 7.23
CA ASP A 376 3.87 13.24 6.06
C ASP A 376 4.13 11.75 6.39
N TYR A 377 3.61 11.31 7.53
CA TYR A 377 3.74 9.94 8.01
C TYR A 377 2.72 8.98 7.38
N ASP A 378 2.41 9.21 6.10
CA ASP A 378 1.55 8.33 5.31
C ASP A 378 1.70 6.86 5.67
N ILE A 379 0.61 6.13 5.61
CA ILE A 379 0.70 4.68 5.59
C ILE A 379 1.09 4.26 4.18
N ASN A 380 2.36 3.94 4.02
CA ASN A 380 3.04 3.80 2.72
C ASN A 380 3.18 2.35 2.22
N SER A 381 2.59 1.40 2.93
CA SER A 381 2.67 -0.03 2.59
C SER A 381 1.34 -0.72 2.82
N ALA A 382 1.05 -1.73 1.99
CA ALA A 382 -0.07 -2.62 2.24
C ALA A 382 0.09 -3.29 3.62
N PRO A 383 -0.99 -3.37 4.43
CA PRO A 383 -0.92 -4.17 5.65
C PRO A 383 -0.71 -5.65 5.31
N THR A 384 0.16 -6.31 6.06
CA THR A 384 0.41 -7.75 5.89
C THR A 384 -0.57 -8.55 6.74
N LEU A 385 -1.29 -9.48 6.10
CA LEU A 385 -2.25 -10.35 6.79
C LEU A 385 -1.61 -11.69 7.10
N MET A 386 -1.79 -12.18 8.32
CA MET A 386 -1.28 -13.48 8.76
C MET A 386 -2.11 -14.05 9.90
N ASP A 387 -2.01 -15.35 10.12
CA ASP A 387 -2.54 -15.98 11.32
C ASP A 387 -1.37 -16.25 12.27
N ILE A 388 -1.47 -15.73 13.50
CA ILE A 388 -0.41 -15.85 14.51
C ILE A 388 -0.95 -16.55 15.75
N THR A 389 -0.06 -17.18 16.52
CA THR A 389 -0.40 -17.77 17.81
C THR A 389 0.14 -16.89 18.93
N VAL A 390 -0.73 -16.40 19.79
CA VAL A 390 -0.37 -15.64 20.98
C VAL A 390 -1.03 -16.31 22.19
N ASP A 391 -0.24 -16.67 23.19
CA ASP A 391 -0.72 -17.36 24.40
C ASP A 391 -1.58 -18.60 24.10
N GLY A 392 -1.16 -19.39 23.09
CA GLY A 392 -1.86 -20.60 22.63
C GLY A 392 -3.15 -20.36 21.84
N LYS A 393 -3.52 -19.10 21.56
CA LYS A 393 -4.70 -18.72 20.77
C LYS A 393 -4.30 -18.32 19.37
N GLN A 394 -4.99 -18.85 18.36
CA GLN A 394 -4.87 -18.39 16.98
C GLN A 394 -5.57 -17.03 16.83
N ILE A 395 -4.85 -16.07 16.31
CA ILE A 395 -5.36 -14.71 16.06
C ILE A 395 -5.21 -14.40 14.58
N PRO A 396 -6.30 -14.04 13.89
CA PRO A 396 -6.24 -13.51 12.53
C PRO A 396 -5.66 -12.09 12.60
N ALA A 397 -4.36 -11.95 12.37
CA ALA A 397 -3.65 -10.69 12.56
C ALA A 397 -3.51 -9.88 11.26
N LEU A 398 -3.43 -8.58 11.45
CA LEU A 398 -2.98 -7.60 10.46
C LEU A 398 -1.77 -6.88 11.06
N VAL A 399 -0.70 -6.78 10.29
CA VAL A 399 0.51 -6.04 10.66
C VAL A 399 0.67 -4.84 9.75
N GLN A 400 0.63 -3.64 10.33
CA GLN A 400 0.87 -2.39 9.61
C GLN A 400 2.24 -1.81 9.96
N ALA A 401 3.13 -1.77 8.97
CA ALA A 401 4.39 -1.02 9.07
C ALA A 401 4.14 0.46 8.77
N THR A 402 4.85 1.35 9.47
CA THR A 402 4.69 2.79 9.34
C THR A 402 6.02 3.51 9.10
N LYS A 403 5.98 4.75 8.61
CA LYS A 403 7.16 5.60 8.39
C LYS A 403 7.93 5.91 9.70
N GLN A 404 7.27 5.85 10.86
CA GLN A 404 7.93 5.97 12.17
C GLN A 404 8.83 4.78 12.52
N GLY A 405 8.78 3.70 11.75
CA GLY A 405 9.51 2.46 12.03
C GLY A 405 8.80 1.56 13.05
N PHE A 406 7.51 1.77 13.26
CA PHE A 406 6.66 0.91 14.10
C PHE A 406 5.97 -0.18 13.29
N LEU A 407 5.66 -1.28 13.97
CA LEU A 407 4.75 -2.31 13.52
C LEU A 407 3.55 -2.34 14.45
N PHE A 408 2.39 -1.95 13.95
CA PHE A 408 1.14 -2.09 14.68
C PHE A 408 0.49 -3.42 14.34
N VAL A 409 0.09 -4.18 15.35
CA VAL A 409 -0.50 -5.52 15.18
C VAL A 409 -1.88 -5.54 15.80
N VAL A 410 -2.88 -5.78 14.95
CA VAL A 410 -4.29 -5.82 15.34
C VAL A 410 -4.98 -7.07 14.80
N ASN A 411 -6.09 -7.46 15.39
CA ASN A 411 -6.97 -8.45 14.80
C ASN A 411 -7.57 -7.91 13.51
N ARG A 412 -7.36 -8.59 12.37
CA ARG A 412 -7.79 -8.09 11.06
C ARG A 412 -9.31 -8.00 10.89
N LEU A 413 -10.07 -8.78 11.68
CA LEU A 413 -11.52 -8.77 11.58
C LEU A 413 -12.18 -7.66 12.42
N THR A 414 -11.56 -7.29 13.55
CA THR A 414 -12.17 -6.38 14.54
C THR A 414 -11.42 -5.07 14.74
N GLY A 415 -10.14 -5.00 14.33
CA GLY A 415 -9.26 -3.87 14.63
C GLY A 415 -8.78 -3.80 16.08
N GLU A 416 -9.10 -4.81 16.91
CA GLU A 416 -8.66 -4.88 18.31
C GLU A 416 -7.16 -5.13 18.39
N ASP A 417 -6.52 -4.55 19.41
CA ASP A 417 -5.09 -4.68 19.66
C ASP A 417 -4.72 -6.13 19.99
N VAL A 418 -3.69 -6.66 19.34
CA VAL A 418 -3.09 -7.96 19.73
C VAL A 418 -2.18 -7.77 20.94
N TRP A 419 -1.40 -6.70 20.96
CA TRP A 419 -0.63 -6.23 22.10
C TRP A 419 -1.00 -4.77 22.36
N PRO A 420 -0.94 -4.28 23.61
CA PRO A 420 -1.35 -2.93 23.93
C PRO A 420 -0.70 -1.87 23.04
N ILE A 421 -1.51 -0.95 22.56
CA ILE A 421 -1.08 0.28 21.86
C ILE A 421 -1.41 1.42 22.83
N GLU A 422 -0.37 2.13 23.28
CA GLU A 422 -0.47 3.14 24.32
C GLU A 422 -0.49 4.54 23.73
N GLU A 423 -1.46 5.35 24.16
CA GLU A 423 -1.43 6.80 23.90
C GLU A 423 -0.38 7.45 24.80
N ARG A 424 0.68 7.97 24.21
CA ARG A 424 1.76 8.61 24.96
C ARG A 424 1.84 10.11 24.62
N PRO A 425 2.08 10.99 25.62
CA PRO A 425 2.33 12.39 25.37
C PRO A 425 3.52 12.61 24.43
N VAL A 426 3.38 13.57 23.53
CA VAL A 426 4.44 13.96 22.59
C VAL A 426 4.77 15.45 22.69
N PRO A 427 5.99 15.87 22.28
CA PRO A 427 6.38 17.29 22.29
C PRO A 427 5.38 18.14 21.51
N GLN A 428 5.03 19.30 22.08
CA GLN A 428 4.04 20.23 21.51
C GLN A 428 4.69 21.37 20.71
N GLY A 429 6.01 21.33 20.52
CA GLY A 429 6.75 22.43 19.89
C GLY A 429 6.83 23.67 20.78
N ASP A 430 7.29 24.77 20.20
CA ASP A 430 7.49 26.06 20.88
C ASP A 430 6.41 27.11 20.55
N GLY A 431 5.39 26.72 19.79
CA GLY A 431 4.31 27.61 19.34
C GLY A 431 4.73 28.58 18.22
N SER A 432 5.91 28.41 17.63
CA SER A 432 6.42 29.31 16.58
C SER A 432 5.64 29.21 15.26
N VAL A 433 4.97 28.07 15.00
CA VAL A 433 4.17 27.88 13.78
C VAL A 433 2.76 28.38 14.01
N GLN A 434 2.46 29.52 13.45
CA GLN A 434 1.15 30.17 13.63
C GLN A 434 0.00 29.29 13.06
N GLY A 435 -1.04 29.09 13.89
CA GLY A 435 -2.25 28.35 13.53
C GLY A 435 -2.11 26.83 13.62
N GLU A 436 -0.90 26.30 13.90
CA GLU A 436 -0.72 24.86 14.10
C GLU A 436 -1.17 24.44 15.51
N VAL A 437 -1.90 23.33 15.58
CA VAL A 437 -2.36 22.70 16.81
C VAL A 437 -1.96 21.23 16.76
N LEU A 438 -0.88 20.87 17.45
CA LEU A 438 -0.38 19.50 17.47
C LEU A 438 -1.26 18.59 18.32
N SER A 439 -1.33 17.31 17.97
CA SER A 439 -1.97 16.33 18.83
C SER A 439 -1.21 16.19 20.16
N PRO A 440 -1.89 16.16 21.32
CA PRO A 440 -1.23 16.03 22.62
C PRO A 440 -0.59 14.65 22.82
N THR A 441 -1.13 13.63 22.18
CA THR A 441 -0.64 12.25 22.26
C THR A 441 -0.50 11.62 20.88
N GLN A 442 0.25 10.53 20.83
CA GLN A 442 0.35 9.64 19.66
C GLN A 442 0.31 8.18 20.12
N PRO A 443 -0.16 7.24 19.24
CA PRO A 443 -0.18 5.83 19.56
C PRO A 443 1.21 5.20 19.43
N PHE A 444 1.60 4.41 20.43
CA PHE A 444 2.85 3.65 20.47
C PHE A 444 2.58 2.17 20.71
N PRO A 445 2.98 1.26 19.79
CA PRO A 445 2.84 -0.17 20.05
C PRO A 445 3.84 -0.63 21.10
N THR A 446 3.42 -1.51 21.99
CA THR A 446 4.29 -2.12 23.01
C THR A 446 5.07 -3.31 22.47
N LYS A 447 4.52 -3.99 21.45
CA LYS A 447 5.13 -5.12 20.72
C LYS A 447 4.66 -5.09 19.26
N PRO A 448 5.52 -5.61 18.32
CA PRO A 448 6.93 -5.94 18.50
C PRO A 448 7.80 -4.72 18.72
N ALA A 449 9.10 -4.92 18.97
CA ALA A 449 10.05 -3.79 19.08
C ALA A 449 10.08 -2.97 17.78
N PRO A 450 10.32 -1.65 17.85
CA PRO A 450 10.44 -0.81 16.67
C PRO A 450 11.52 -1.32 15.71
N LEU A 451 11.29 -1.19 14.40
CA LEU A 451 12.27 -1.54 13.36
C LEU A 451 13.47 -0.57 13.34
N LEU A 452 13.27 0.65 13.81
CA LEU A 452 14.28 1.68 13.89
C LEU A 452 14.57 2.01 15.36
N ASP A 453 15.84 2.28 15.67
CA ASP A 453 16.25 2.72 16.99
C ASP A 453 15.68 4.12 17.30
N GLN A 454 14.64 4.16 18.13
CA GLN A 454 13.94 5.39 18.50
C GLN A 454 14.75 6.30 19.44
N SER A 455 15.88 5.83 19.98
CA SER A 455 16.75 6.63 20.85
C SER A 455 17.70 7.54 20.07
N LYS A 456 17.92 7.25 18.80
CA LYS A 456 18.80 8.07 17.94
C LYS A 456 18.01 9.24 17.39
N LYS A 457 18.52 10.45 17.69
CA LYS A 457 18.04 11.65 17.00
C LYS A 457 18.45 11.59 15.54
N PRO A 458 17.60 12.03 14.60
CA PRO A 458 17.94 12.13 13.18
C PRO A 458 19.11 13.07 12.94
#